data_54d7c5447223e5a9889fa4c81063a407
#
_entry.id   54d7c5447223e5a9889fa4c81063a407
#
_cell.length_a   1.000
_cell.length_b   1.000
_cell.length_c   1.000
_cell.angle_alpha   90.00
_cell.angle_beta   90.00
_cell.angle_gamma   90.00
#
_symmetry.space_group_name_H-M   'P 1'
#
loop_
_entity.id
_entity.type
_entity.pdbx_description
1 polymer ?
#
loop_
_entity_poly.entity_id
_entity_poly.type
_entity_poly.pdbx_seq_one_letter_code
_entity_poly.pdbx_strand_id
1 'polypeptide(L)'
;CNSAFAQIGVDLNRSEYVETVKGLLFNTQLPIDLPYRKCNFDLEAKSADALTMQTAIGQGDTLVSPMYMAMLTSAVANGGNLMTPYLVEKIESYTGTTVKSYTPKIYKKLMTTQEASKLTELMTGVVESGTGSALSGRGYTAAGKTGTAEHGDASSTKPHAWFVGFSKVEDPDIVVSVIAEESGSRSEVAVPIAQKIFDAYYNN
;
A
#
# COMPACT_ATOMS: atom_id res chain seq x y z
N CYS A 1 -15.12 -7.12 6.89
CA CYS A 1 -15.76 -8.45 6.71
C CYS A 1 -15.52 -8.92 5.25
N ASN A 2 -14.85 -10.06 5.07
CA ASN A 2 -14.53 -10.58 3.73
C ASN A 2 -15.79 -10.85 2.90
N SER A 3 -16.83 -11.42 3.51
CA SER A 3 -18.09 -11.71 2.80
C SER A 3 -18.76 -10.46 2.23
N ALA A 4 -18.72 -9.35 2.97
CA ALA A 4 -19.28 -8.08 2.49
C ALA A 4 -18.47 -7.52 1.30
N PHE A 5 -17.14 -7.54 1.37
CA PHE A 5 -16.29 -7.06 0.27
C PHE A 5 -16.33 -7.99 -0.95
N ALA A 6 -16.43 -9.30 -0.75
CA ALA A 6 -16.65 -10.26 -1.82
C ALA A 6 -17.95 -9.95 -2.59
N GLN A 7 -19.07 -9.69 -1.86
CA GLN A 7 -20.34 -9.31 -2.47
C GLN A 7 -20.25 -7.97 -3.20
N ILE A 8 -19.67 -6.95 -2.58
CA ILE A 8 -19.43 -5.64 -3.25
C ILE A 8 -18.67 -5.84 -4.55
N GLY A 9 -17.62 -6.66 -4.56
CA GLY A 9 -16.84 -6.94 -5.77
C GLY A 9 -17.66 -7.55 -6.90
N VAL A 10 -18.62 -8.42 -6.59
CA VAL A 10 -19.54 -9.02 -7.58
C VAL A 10 -20.58 -8.01 -8.06
N ASP A 11 -21.06 -7.14 -7.19
CA ASP A 11 -22.08 -6.13 -7.51
C ASP A 11 -21.53 -4.95 -8.33
N LEU A 12 -20.22 -4.74 -8.32
CA LEU A 12 -19.58 -3.70 -9.14
C LEU A 12 -19.67 -4.03 -10.64
N ASN A 13 -19.72 -2.99 -11.48
CA ASN A 13 -19.49 -3.16 -12.91
C ASN A 13 -18.08 -3.73 -13.12
N ARG A 14 -18.00 -4.96 -13.60
CA ARG A 14 -16.75 -5.71 -13.73
C ARG A 14 -15.71 -5.01 -14.62
N SER A 15 -16.14 -4.40 -15.72
CA SER A 15 -15.25 -3.69 -16.63
C SER A 15 -14.66 -2.44 -15.95
N GLU A 16 -15.48 -1.67 -15.27
CA GLU A 16 -15.03 -0.47 -14.53
C GLU A 16 -14.10 -0.83 -13.37
N TYR A 17 -14.40 -1.92 -12.66
CA TYR A 17 -13.53 -2.43 -11.58
C TYR A 17 -12.14 -2.79 -12.13
N VAL A 18 -12.09 -3.57 -13.21
CA VAL A 18 -10.82 -3.96 -13.87
C VAL A 18 -10.04 -2.74 -14.36
N GLU A 19 -10.70 -1.78 -15.01
CA GLU A 19 -10.04 -0.56 -15.49
C GLU A 19 -9.54 0.33 -14.34
N THR A 20 -10.30 0.44 -13.26
CA THR A 20 -9.88 1.18 -12.05
C THR A 20 -8.60 0.57 -11.48
N VAL A 21 -8.54 -0.76 -11.30
CA VAL A 21 -7.36 -1.43 -10.75
C VAL A 21 -6.15 -1.30 -11.68
N LYS A 22 -6.34 -1.44 -13.00
CA LYS A 22 -5.27 -1.15 -13.98
C LYS A 22 -4.80 0.31 -13.89
N GLY A 23 -5.71 1.24 -13.64
CA GLY A 23 -5.42 2.65 -13.39
C GLY A 23 -4.47 2.88 -12.22
N LEU A 24 -4.49 1.98 -11.23
CA LEU A 24 -3.60 1.96 -10.07
C LEU A 24 -2.23 1.30 -10.34
N LEU A 25 -1.84 1.11 -11.61
CA LEU A 25 -0.53 0.60 -12.07
C LEU A 25 -0.31 -0.91 -11.90
N PHE A 26 -1.36 -1.72 -11.71
CA PHE A 26 -1.22 -3.16 -11.85
C PHE A 26 -0.85 -3.54 -13.30
N ASN A 27 -0.09 -4.60 -13.46
CA ASN A 27 0.38 -5.13 -14.74
C ASN A 27 1.23 -4.14 -15.58
N THR A 28 1.58 -2.97 -15.04
CA THR A 28 2.38 -1.95 -15.72
C THR A 28 3.78 -1.83 -15.14
N GLN A 29 4.65 -1.10 -15.83
CA GLN A 29 5.97 -0.79 -15.32
C GLN A 29 5.88 0.40 -14.35
N LEU A 30 6.50 0.24 -13.17
CA LEU A 30 6.62 1.33 -12.20
C LEU A 30 7.74 2.30 -12.61
N PRO A 31 7.65 3.58 -12.26
CA PRO A 31 8.67 4.58 -12.58
C PRO A 31 9.88 4.52 -11.61
N ILE A 32 10.50 3.35 -11.52
CA ILE A 32 11.67 3.12 -10.65
C ILE A 32 12.81 2.48 -11.46
N ASP A 33 14.04 2.88 -11.17
CA ASP A 33 15.27 2.38 -11.83
C ASP A 33 15.90 1.19 -11.07
N LEU A 34 15.14 0.49 -10.25
CA LEU A 34 15.57 -0.69 -9.53
C LEU A 34 14.98 -1.96 -10.16
N PRO A 35 15.68 -3.09 -10.13
CA PRO A 35 15.08 -4.38 -10.49
C PRO A 35 13.91 -4.72 -9.57
N TYR A 36 12.76 -5.04 -10.15
CA TYR A 36 11.57 -5.47 -9.39
C TYR A 36 10.71 -6.41 -10.24
N ARG A 37 9.82 -7.13 -9.57
CA ARG A 37 8.79 -7.94 -10.23
C ARG A 37 7.51 -7.11 -10.34
N LYS A 38 6.90 -7.07 -11.52
CA LYS A 38 5.61 -6.40 -11.73
C LYS A 38 4.54 -7.02 -10.85
N CYS A 39 3.65 -6.18 -10.34
CA CYS A 39 2.44 -6.63 -9.67
C CYS A 39 1.49 -7.28 -10.68
N ASN A 40 0.79 -8.31 -10.25
CA ASN A 40 -0.13 -9.07 -11.08
C ASN A 40 -1.57 -8.87 -10.62
N PHE A 41 -2.47 -8.71 -11.60
CA PHE A 41 -3.91 -8.64 -11.41
C PHE A 41 -4.58 -9.29 -12.61
N ASP A 42 -5.17 -10.45 -12.40
CA ASP A 42 -5.64 -11.34 -13.47
C ASP A 42 -7.17 -11.29 -13.69
N LEU A 43 -7.89 -10.43 -12.95
CA LEU A 43 -9.32 -10.27 -13.17
C LEU A 43 -9.59 -9.61 -14.52
N GLU A 44 -10.47 -10.21 -15.28
CA GLU A 44 -10.97 -9.70 -16.56
C GLU A 44 -12.49 -9.45 -16.50
N ALA A 45 -13.02 -8.69 -17.46
CA ALA A 45 -14.44 -8.40 -17.55
C ALA A 45 -15.33 -9.65 -17.62
N LYS A 46 -14.80 -10.76 -18.14
CA LYS A 46 -15.50 -12.06 -18.28
C LYS A 46 -15.13 -13.09 -17.22
N SER A 47 -14.33 -12.73 -16.23
CA SER A 47 -13.93 -13.64 -15.14
C SER A 47 -15.14 -14.11 -14.34
N ALA A 48 -15.07 -15.34 -13.81
CA ALA A 48 -16.13 -15.91 -12.99
C ALA A 48 -16.28 -15.14 -11.66
N ASP A 49 -17.45 -15.17 -11.07
CA ASP A 49 -17.75 -14.51 -9.78
C ASP A 49 -16.86 -15.00 -8.67
N ALA A 50 -16.51 -16.30 -8.64
CA ALA A 50 -15.59 -16.85 -7.64
C ALA A 50 -14.22 -16.16 -7.63
N LEU A 51 -13.62 -15.91 -8.80
CA LEU A 51 -12.35 -15.16 -8.91
C LEU A 51 -12.55 -13.69 -8.50
N THR A 52 -13.69 -13.09 -8.85
CA THR A 52 -14.02 -11.73 -8.46
C THR A 52 -14.13 -11.59 -6.94
N MET A 53 -14.81 -12.52 -6.27
CA MET A 53 -14.93 -12.56 -4.80
C MET A 53 -13.56 -12.64 -4.13
N GLN A 54 -12.67 -13.52 -4.62
CA GLN A 54 -11.31 -13.64 -4.10
C GLN A 54 -10.50 -12.36 -4.32
N THR A 55 -10.53 -11.81 -5.53
CA THR A 55 -9.79 -10.60 -5.88
C THR A 55 -10.30 -9.39 -5.09
N ALA A 56 -11.60 -9.27 -4.85
CA ALA A 56 -12.20 -8.17 -4.08
C ALA A 56 -11.76 -8.12 -2.61
N ILE A 57 -11.30 -9.22 -2.07
CA ILE A 57 -10.71 -9.29 -0.72
C ILE A 57 -9.17 -9.32 -0.74
N GLY A 58 -8.55 -9.13 -1.91
CA GLY A 58 -7.09 -9.10 -2.06
C GLY A 58 -6.44 -10.49 -2.05
N GLN A 59 -7.18 -11.53 -2.43
CA GLN A 59 -6.71 -12.92 -2.54
C GLN A 59 -6.69 -13.37 -4.01
N GLY A 60 -6.56 -14.67 -4.24
CA GLY A 60 -6.45 -15.26 -5.57
C GLY A 60 -5.07 -15.01 -6.20
N ASP A 61 -5.05 -14.74 -7.50
CA ASP A 61 -3.81 -14.55 -8.27
C ASP A 61 -3.27 -13.12 -8.23
N THR A 62 -3.80 -12.28 -7.33
CA THR A 62 -3.32 -10.91 -7.13
C THR A 62 -1.97 -10.91 -6.40
N LEU A 63 -0.93 -10.39 -7.06
CA LEU A 63 0.42 -10.31 -6.50
C LEU A 63 0.89 -8.86 -6.42
N VAL A 64 1.41 -8.47 -5.26
CA VAL A 64 1.94 -7.13 -5.00
C VAL A 64 3.33 -7.21 -4.38
N SER A 65 4.15 -6.18 -4.61
CA SER A 65 5.42 -6.01 -3.91
C SER A 65 5.29 -4.97 -2.80
N PRO A 66 6.12 -5.04 -1.74
CA PRO A 66 6.15 -4.00 -0.70
C PRO A 66 6.41 -2.60 -1.27
N MET A 67 7.28 -2.48 -2.27
CA MET A 67 7.55 -1.20 -2.95
C MET A 67 6.30 -0.64 -3.63
N TYR A 68 5.55 -1.47 -4.37
CA TYR A 68 4.31 -1.03 -5.00
C TYR A 68 3.30 -0.58 -3.96
N MET A 69 3.14 -1.33 -2.86
CA MET A 69 2.22 -0.97 -1.79
C MET A 69 2.64 0.33 -1.07
N ALA A 70 3.94 0.56 -0.89
CA ALA A 70 4.43 1.84 -0.37
C ALA A 70 4.11 3.00 -1.34
N MET A 71 4.32 2.80 -2.65
CA MET A 71 4.01 3.81 -3.67
C MET A 71 2.50 4.12 -3.73
N LEU A 72 1.65 3.10 -3.69
CA LEU A 72 0.19 3.29 -3.68
C LEU A 72 -0.26 4.02 -2.41
N THR A 73 0.27 3.63 -1.25
CA THR A 73 -0.02 4.27 0.03
C THR A 73 0.49 5.71 0.05
N SER A 74 1.65 6.00 -0.56
CA SER A 74 2.16 7.37 -0.69
C SER A 74 1.26 8.25 -1.55
N ALA A 75 0.63 7.69 -2.59
CA ALA A 75 -0.34 8.43 -3.38
C ALA A 75 -1.59 8.79 -2.56
N VAL A 76 -2.07 7.88 -1.70
CA VAL A 76 -3.17 8.19 -0.75
C VAL A 76 -2.76 9.33 0.18
N ALA A 77 -1.59 9.22 0.84
CA ALA A 77 -1.05 10.23 1.74
C ALA A 77 -0.82 11.60 1.05
N ASN A 78 -0.56 11.60 -0.25
CA ASN A 78 -0.27 12.80 -1.06
C ASN A 78 -1.49 13.26 -1.90
N GLY A 79 -2.70 13.14 -1.38
CA GLY A 79 -3.92 13.64 -2.01
C GLY A 79 -4.22 13.04 -3.40
N GLY A 80 -3.82 11.80 -3.63
CA GLY A 80 -4.05 11.04 -4.86
C GLY A 80 -2.91 11.11 -5.89
N ASN A 81 -1.84 11.85 -5.61
CA ASN A 81 -0.73 12.04 -6.54
C ASN A 81 0.43 11.07 -6.23
N LEU A 82 0.72 10.17 -7.16
CA LEU A 82 1.92 9.36 -7.11
C LEU A 82 3.12 10.16 -7.61
N MET A 83 4.15 10.26 -6.78
CA MET A 83 5.42 10.88 -7.14
C MET A 83 6.34 9.87 -7.83
N THR A 84 7.25 10.36 -8.70
CA THR A 84 8.33 9.53 -9.22
C THR A 84 9.34 9.27 -8.09
N PRO A 85 9.56 8.00 -7.68
CA PRO A 85 10.57 7.70 -6.67
C PRO A 85 11.97 7.97 -7.17
N TYR A 86 12.86 8.44 -6.30
CA TYR A 86 14.29 8.56 -6.57
C TYR A 86 15.10 8.29 -5.29
N LEU A 87 16.31 7.78 -5.45
CA LEU A 87 17.22 7.48 -4.34
C LEU A 87 18.35 8.49 -4.20
N VAL A 88 18.65 9.22 -5.28
CA VAL A 88 19.74 10.20 -5.32
C VAL A 88 19.13 11.58 -5.37
N GLU A 89 19.34 12.37 -4.34
CA GLU A 89 18.88 13.76 -4.27
C GLU A 89 19.74 14.67 -5.15
N LYS A 90 21.07 14.52 -5.08
CA LYS A 90 22.03 15.32 -5.86
C LYS A 90 23.31 14.56 -6.17
N ILE A 91 23.99 15.00 -7.21
CA ILE A 91 25.34 14.60 -7.58
C ILE A 91 26.23 15.82 -7.45
N GLU A 92 27.31 15.71 -6.69
CA GLU A 92 28.28 16.77 -6.49
C GLU A 92 29.67 16.38 -7.02
N SER A 93 30.41 17.36 -7.49
CA SER A 93 31.83 17.19 -7.82
C SER A 93 32.64 17.01 -6.55
N TYR A 94 33.89 16.59 -6.69
CA TYR A 94 34.84 16.48 -5.55
C TYR A 94 35.12 17.83 -4.85
N THR A 95 34.82 18.97 -5.51
CA THR A 95 34.93 20.32 -4.95
C THR A 95 33.64 20.80 -4.26
N GLY A 96 32.60 19.97 -4.16
CA GLY A 96 31.31 20.31 -3.56
C GLY A 96 30.34 21.07 -4.49
N THR A 97 30.69 21.25 -5.77
CA THR A 97 29.79 21.91 -6.72
C THR A 97 28.72 20.93 -7.18
N THR A 98 27.44 21.32 -7.06
CA THR A 98 26.30 20.50 -7.52
C THR A 98 26.35 20.37 -9.05
N VAL A 99 26.50 19.15 -9.53
CA VAL A 99 26.49 18.78 -10.95
C VAL A 99 25.06 18.52 -11.43
N LYS A 100 24.25 17.86 -10.60
CA LYS A 100 22.86 17.53 -10.91
C LYS A 100 22.05 17.44 -9.63
N SER A 101 20.82 17.95 -9.65
CA SER A 101 19.83 17.78 -8.60
C SER A 101 18.58 17.08 -9.13
N TYR A 102 17.96 16.27 -8.29
CA TYR A 102 16.68 15.62 -8.55
C TYR A 102 15.63 16.30 -7.67
N THR A 103 14.51 16.68 -8.27
CA THR A 103 13.41 17.32 -7.57
C THR A 103 12.18 16.44 -7.64
N PRO A 104 11.30 16.48 -6.61
CA PRO A 104 10.05 15.75 -6.64
C PRO A 104 9.23 16.05 -7.89
N LYS A 105 8.71 15.02 -8.55
CA LYS A 105 7.86 15.13 -9.74
C LYS A 105 6.66 14.23 -9.60
N ILE A 106 5.48 14.76 -9.91
CA ILE A 106 4.28 13.93 -10.03
C ILE A 106 4.45 13.01 -11.24
N TYR A 107 4.36 11.72 -11.00
CA TYR A 107 4.34 10.71 -12.06
C TYR A 107 2.93 10.57 -12.65
N LYS A 108 1.93 10.37 -11.77
CA LYS A 108 0.55 10.17 -12.19
C LYS A 108 -0.41 10.51 -11.04
N LYS A 109 -1.55 11.07 -11.36
CA LYS A 109 -2.67 11.14 -10.42
C LYS A 109 -3.42 9.80 -10.45
N LEU A 110 -3.40 9.05 -9.35
CA LEU A 110 -4.01 7.72 -9.26
C LEU A 110 -5.47 7.78 -8.83
N MET A 111 -5.83 8.79 -8.06
CA MET A 111 -7.19 9.01 -7.54
C MET A 111 -7.43 10.50 -7.32
N THR A 112 -8.68 10.87 -7.15
CA THR A 112 -9.04 12.27 -6.80
C THR A 112 -8.63 12.57 -5.35
N THR A 113 -8.49 13.85 -5.02
CA THR A 113 -8.20 14.28 -3.64
C THR A 113 -9.31 13.85 -2.67
N GLN A 114 -10.57 13.84 -3.13
CA GLN A 114 -11.70 13.38 -2.31
C GLN A 114 -11.62 11.87 -2.00
N GLU A 115 -11.26 11.05 -2.98
CA GLU A 115 -11.05 9.61 -2.79
C GLU A 115 -9.87 9.34 -1.86
N ALA A 116 -8.75 10.05 -2.04
CA ALA A 116 -7.59 9.96 -1.15
C ALA A 116 -7.93 10.35 0.29
N SER A 117 -8.68 11.44 0.49
CA SER A 117 -9.15 11.88 1.81
C SER A 117 -10.08 10.83 2.45
N LYS A 118 -10.98 10.22 1.67
CA LYS A 118 -11.86 9.17 2.19
C LYS A 118 -11.09 7.89 2.57
N LEU A 119 -10.09 7.52 1.79
CA LEU A 119 -9.20 6.41 2.14
C LEU A 119 -8.39 6.72 3.40
N THR A 120 -7.87 7.93 3.54
CA THR A 120 -7.18 8.39 4.76
C THR A 120 -8.07 8.28 5.99
N GLU A 121 -9.31 8.76 5.92
CA GLU A 121 -10.30 8.62 7.01
C GLU A 121 -10.51 7.16 7.41
N LEU A 122 -10.73 6.28 6.43
CA LEU A 122 -10.93 4.84 6.68
C LEU A 122 -9.67 4.19 7.26
N MET A 123 -8.49 4.55 6.78
CA MET A 123 -7.21 4.03 7.28
C MET A 123 -6.89 4.56 8.68
N THR A 124 -7.29 5.78 9.02
CA THR A 124 -7.20 6.34 10.37
C THR A 124 -8.08 5.55 11.33
N GLY A 125 -9.31 5.22 10.95
CA GLY A 125 -10.20 4.38 11.76
C GLY A 125 -9.63 2.98 12.07
N VAL A 126 -8.80 2.41 11.18
CA VAL A 126 -8.10 1.14 11.45
C VAL A 126 -7.09 1.29 12.60
N VAL A 127 -6.45 2.45 12.72
CA VAL A 127 -5.50 2.75 13.81
C VAL A 127 -6.23 3.16 15.08
N GLU A 128 -7.28 3.96 15.00
CA GLU A 128 -7.99 4.44 16.18
C GLU A 128 -8.75 3.35 16.93
N SER A 129 -9.41 2.44 16.20
CA SER A 129 -10.32 1.45 16.79
C SER A 129 -10.27 0.07 16.13
N GLY A 130 -9.37 -0.15 15.17
CA GLY A 130 -9.28 -1.39 14.41
C GLY A 130 -8.03 -2.21 14.70
N THR A 131 -7.64 -3.01 13.71
CA THR A 131 -6.51 -3.95 13.79
C THR A 131 -5.13 -3.28 13.84
N GLY A 132 -5.05 -1.97 13.65
CA GLY A 132 -3.83 -1.15 13.76
C GLY A 132 -3.69 -0.41 15.09
N SER A 133 -4.53 -0.70 16.10
CA SER A 133 -4.65 0.09 17.33
C SER A 133 -3.36 0.18 18.18
N ALA A 134 -2.38 -0.69 17.98
CA ALA A 134 -1.06 -0.55 18.61
C ALA A 134 -0.31 0.74 18.19
N LEU A 135 -0.73 1.39 17.09
CA LEU A 135 -0.20 2.69 16.65
C LEU A 135 -0.97 3.88 17.24
N SER A 136 -2.09 3.65 17.94
CA SER A 136 -2.87 4.71 18.57
C SER A 136 -2.20 5.26 19.82
N GLY A 137 -2.46 6.54 20.16
CA GLY A 137 -1.98 7.19 21.38
C GLY A 137 -0.46 7.44 21.41
N ARG A 138 0.19 7.48 20.26
CA ARG A 138 1.62 7.80 20.11
C ARG A 138 1.85 9.31 20.00
N GLY A 139 3.11 9.73 20.01
CA GLY A 139 3.50 11.13 19.77
C GLY A 139 3.27 11.62 18.33
N TYR A 140 2.63 10.79 17.49
CA TYR A 140 2.27 11.06 16.10
C TYR A 140 0.89 10.45 15.77
N THR A 141 0.19 11.02 14.81
CA THR A 141 -1.00 10.42 14.21
C THR A 141 -0.59 9.43 13.12
N ALA A 142 -1.35 8.36 12.93
CA ALA A 142 -1.09 7.39 11.89
C ALA A 142 -2.37 6.89 11.22
N ALA A 143 -2.26 6.57 9.94
CA ALA A 143 -3.28 5.88 9.16
C ALA A 143 -2.68 4.62 8.53
N GLY A 144 -3.43 3.53 8.46
CA GLY A 144 -2.89 2.30 7.92
C GLY A 144 -3.92 1.22 7.65
N LYS A 145 -3.46 0.14 7.02
CA LYS A 145 -4.25 -1.05 6.73
C LYS A 145 -3.43 -2.30 6.97
N THR A 146 -3.99 -3.22 7.71
CA THR A 146 -3.43 -4.56 7.93
C THR A 146 -3.90 -5.52 6.84
N GLY A 147 -3.10 -6.51 6.52
CA GLY A 147 -3.44 -7.59 5.61
C GLY A 147 -3.02 -8.95 6.16
N THR A 148 -3.73 -9.98 5.75
CA THR A 148 -3.35 -11.38 5.95
C THR A 148 -3.47 -12.04 4.58
N ALA A 149 -2.35 -12.39 3.97
CA ALA A 149 -2.30 -12.99 2.65
C ALA A 149 -2.05 -14.48 2.77
N GLU A 150 -3.05 -15.27 2.42
CA GLU A 150 -2.93 -16.72 2.33
C GLU A 150 -2.16 -17.09 1.06
N HIS A 151 -1.36 -18.14 1.11
CA HIS A 151 -0.60 -18.66 -0.03
C HIS A 151 -0.40 -20.16 0.12
N GLY A 152 -0.15 -20.86 -0.99
CA GLY A 152 0.06 -22.30 -0.98
C GLY A 152 -1.12 -23.08 -0.41
N ASP A 153 -0.84 -24.19 0.28
CA ASP A 153 -1.85 -24.98 0.97
C ASP A 153 -2.07 -24.43 2.38
N ALA A 154 -3.27 -23.89 2.62
CA ALA A 154 -3.66 -23.30 3.92
C ALA A 154 -3.55 -24.27 5.11
N SER A 155 -3.50 -25.59 4.85
CA SER A 155 -3.30 -26.59 5.90
C SER A 155 -1.83 -26.73 6.36
N SER A 156 -0.88 -26.27 5.55
CA SER A 156 0.56 -26.45 5.76
C SER A 156 1.37 -25.16 5.83
N THR A 157 0.81 -24.05 5.36
CA THR A 157 1.51 -22.75 5.33
C THR A 157 0.83 -21.73 6.25
N LYS A 158 1.65 -20.89 6.91
CA LYS A 158 1.14 -19.74 7.65
C LYS A 158 0.99 -18.56 6.69
N PRO A 159 -0.06 -17.74 6.82
CA PRO A 159 -0.23 -16.60 5.97
C PRO A 159 0.86 -15.53 6.19
N HIS A 160 1.08 -14.71 5.17
CA HIS A 160 1.93 -13.51 5.30
C HIS A 160 1.17 -12.41 6.04
N ALA A 161 1.81 -11.79 7.02
CA ALA A 161 1.28 -10.62 7.70
C ALA A 161 1.72 -9.35 6.98
N TRP A 162 0.75 -8.47 6.67
CA TRP A 162 1.00 -7.19 6.01
C TRP A 162 0.55 -6.00 6.85
N PHE A 163 1.28 -4.91 6.73
CA PHE A 163 0.84 -3.58 7.12
C PHE A 163 1.35 -2.56 6.10
N VAL A 164 0.47 -1.63 5.73
CA VAL A 164 0.83 -0.43 4.99
C VAL A 164 0.24 0.78 5.70
N GLY A 165 0.97 1.87 5.77
CA GLY A 165 0.47 3.06 6.44
C GLY A 165 1.41 4.24 6.32
N PHE A 166 0.96 5.37 6.83
CA PHE A 166 1.72 6.62 6.88
C PHE A 166 1.43 7.36 8.19
N SER A 167 2.27 8.29 8.52
CA SER A 167 2.16 9.21 9.64
C SER A 167 2.68 10.58 9.18
N LYS A 168 2.41 11.52 9.87
CA LYS A 168 1.37 12.31 10.42
C LYS A 168 0.18 12.44 9.46
N VAL A 169 -1.03 12.15 9.88
CA VAL A 169 -2.20 12.08 8.98
C VAL A 169 -2.50 13.41 8.30
N GLU A 170 -2.28 14.51 8.99
CA GLU A 170 -2.57 15.88 8.52
C GLU A 170 -1.49 16.42 7.57
N ASP A 171 -0.25 15.98 7.72
CA ASP A 171 0.90 16.39 6.90
C ASP A 171 1.89 15.20 6.81
N PRO A 172 1.59 14.20 5.98
CA PRO A 172 2.34 12.94 5.93
C PRO A 172 3.80 13.14 5.50
N ASP A 173 4.73 12.62 6.30
CA ASP A 173 6.17 12.72 6.07
C ASP A 173 6.86 11.35 5.91
N ILE A 174 6.22 10.26 6.31
CA ILE A 174 6.75 8.90 6.11
C ILE A 174 5.65 7.90 5.76
N VAL A 175 5.94 7.02 4.81
CA VAL A 175 5.12 5.85 4.45
C VAL A 175 5.89 4.58 4.77
N VAL A 176 5.20 3.59 5.32
CA VAL A 176 5.76 2.29 5.67
C VAL A 176 4.95 1.18 5.01
N SER A 177 5.64 0.23 4.40
CA SER A 177 5.07 -1.02 3.90
C SER A 177 5.85 -2.18 4.47
N VAL A 178 5.18 -3.04 5.23
CA VAL A 178 5.76 -4.19 5.91
C VAL A 178 5.11 -5.46 5.41
N ILE A 179 5.93 -6.46 5.08
CA ILE A 179 5.53 -7.85 4.95
C ILE A 179 6.37 -8.69 5.92
N ALA A 180 5.72 -9.61 6.64
CA ALA A 180 6.37 -10.67 7.37
C ALA A 180 5.87 -12.00 6.82
N GLU A 181 6.76 -12.69 6.09
CA GLU A 181 6.41 -13.93 5.40
C GLU A 181 6.18 -15.06 6.41
N GLU A 182 5.15 -15.88 6.17
CA GLU A 182 4.79 -17.07 6.96
C GLU A 182 4.71 -16.82 8.48
N SER A 183 4.36 -15.62 8.88
CA SER A 183 4.41 -15.19 10.28
C SER A 183 3.07 -15.31 11.03
N GLY A 184 1.98 -15.58 10.31
CA GLY A 184 0.65 -15.75 10.91
C GLY A 184 -0.12 -14.42 11.05
N SER A 185 -0.46 -14.00 12.27
CA SER A 185 -1.37 -12.88 12.51
C SER A 185 -0.81 -11.51 12.10
N ARG A 186 -1.62 -10.77 11.34
CA ARG A 186 -1.34 -9.40 10.84
C ARG A 186 -1.08 -8.35 11.92
N SER A 187 -1.85 -8.37 13.01
CA SER A 187 -1.78 -7.36 14.07
C SER A 187 -0.65 -7.65 15.07
N GLU A 188 -0.26 -8.91 15.20
CA GLU A 188 0.75 -9.33 16.18
C GLU A 188 2.19 -9.22 15.65
N VAL A 189 2.38 -9.14 14.33
CA VAL A 189 3.71 -9.12 13.72
C VAL A 189 3.94 -7.84 12.91
N ALA A 190 3.16 -7.59 11.85
CA ALA A 190 3.45 -6.49 10.95
C ALA A 190 3.21 -5.09 11.56
N VAL A 191 2.19 -4.93 12.44
CA VAL A 191 1.90 -3.66 13.09
C VAL A 191 2.99 -3.26 14.10
N PRO A 192 3.49 -4.14 14.99
CA PRO A 192 4.63 -3.80 15.86
C PRO A 192 5.92 -3.46 15.11
N ILE A 193 6.16 -4.06 13.93
CA ILE A 193 7.30 -3.68 13.08
C ILE A 193 7.12 -2.25 12.57
N ALA A 194 5.95 -1.94 12.00
CA ALA A 194 5.64 -0.59 11.53
C ALA A 194 5.74 0.45 12.65
N GLN A 195 5.24 0.11 13.86
CA GLN A 195 5.36 0.94 15.04
C GLN A 195 6.82 1.29 15.35
N LYS A 196 7.70 0.28 15.41
CA LYS A 196 9.12 0.50 15.67
C LYS A 196 9.78 1.41 14.62
N ILE A 197 9.35 1.32 13.36
CA ILE A 197 9.86 2.18 12.29
C ILE A 197 9.41 3.63 12.51
N PHE A 198 8.12 3.87 12.79
CA PHE A 198 7.61 5.19 13.08
C PHE A 198 8.25 5.77 14.36
N ASP A 199 8.32 4.98 15.44
CA ASP A 199 8.95 5.41 16.71
C ASP A 199 10.43 5.79 16.47
N ALA A 200 11.19 5.02 15.69
CA ALA A 200 12.57 5.34 15.35
C ALA A 200 12.69 6.62 14.51
N TYR A 201 11.75 6.85 13.59
CA TYR A 201 11.76 8.04 12.73
C TYR A 201 11.51 9.34 13.54
N TYR A 202 10.63 9.30 14.54
CA TYR A 202 10.27 10.49 15.33
C TYR A 202 11.09 10.70 16.59
N ASN A 203 11.83 9.70 17.07
CA ASN A 203 12.64 9.78 18.29
C ASN A 203 14.15 9.97 18.02
N ASN A 204 14.54 10.22 16.75
CA ASN A 204 15.92 10.55 16.37
C ASN A 204 16.18 12.05 16.35
#